data_f3a0b6e0fb43b092a54b17776240f162
#
_entry.id   f3a0b6e0fb43b092a54b17776240f162
#
_cell.length_a   1.000
_cell.length_b   1.000
_cell.length_c   1.000
_cell.angle_alpha   90.00
_cell.angle_beta   90.00
_cell.angle_gamma   90.00
#
_symmetry.space_group_name_H-M   'P 1'
#
loop_
_entity.id
_entity.type
_entity.pdbx_description
1 polymer ?
#
loop_
_entity_poly.entity_id
_entity_poly.type
_entity_poly.pdbx_seq_one_letter_code
_entity_poly.pdbx_strand_id
1 'polypeptide(L)'
;MKHLLPLLLLLFLSNANAQESTASKQVSTFTVEAPQLKTTRKIWLYLPKNYSTSTKKYPVLYMHDAQNLFDAKTSFAGEWNIDEKLDSLNAQVIVVGIENGGEHRLPELTPYKNAKYGGGQATKYLDFIVNTLKPEIDKKYRTKSNAKNTMIMGSSLGGLTSFYALLKYPTVFGKAGVFSPAFWINRDSIVGLAQDTKKLKSQIYFLCGDNEGDEDVIRDLNKIEYIVNTKRCQCEMLNKKVIVKGGQHNEKLWRDSFVKAYLWLD
;
A
#
# COMPACT_ATOMS: atom_id res chain seq x y z
N MET A 1 13.00 -67.51 29.53
CA MET A 1 11.75 -66.88 29.09
C MET A 1 12.02 -65.38 28.91
N LYS A 2 12.08 -64.90 27.66
CA LYS A 2 12.33 -63.46 27.35
C LYS A 2 11.00 -62.83 27.09
N HIS A 3 10.58 -61.88 27.95
CA HIS A 3 9.37 -61.10 27.75
C HIS A 3 9.68 -59.97 26.75
N LEU A 4 9.10 -60.03 25.54
CA LEU A 4 9.00 -58.90 24.60
C LEU A 4 7.87 -58.00 25.04
N LEU A 5 8.20 -56.75 25.34
CA LEU A 5 7.22 -55.67 25.60
C LEU A 5 6.89 -55.03 24.24
N PRO A 6 5.62 -54.95 23.80
CA PRO A 6 5.28 -54.27 22.56
C PRO A 6 5.33 -52.78 22.79
N LEU A 7 6.16 -52.08 22.02
CA LEU A 7 6.22 -50.62 21.96
C LEU A 7 4.99 -50.08 21.20
N LEU A 8 4.03 -49.55 21.91
CA LEU A 8 2.82 -48.94 21.34
C LEU A 8 3.19 -47.53 20.81
N LEU A 9 3.38 -47.39 19.48
CA LEU A 9 3.66 -46.13 18.82
C LEU A 9 2.35 -45.36 18.67
N LEU A 10 2.08 -44.40 19.60
CA LEU A 10 0.98 -43.47 19.49
C LEU A 10 1.31 -42.42 18.42
N LEU A 11 0.74 -42.61 17.23
CA LEU A 11 0.70 -41.60 16.18
C LEU A 11 -0.25 -40.46 16.60
N PHE A 12 0.32 -39.37 17.10
CA PHE A 12 -0.38 -38.10 17.21
C PHE A 12 -0.63 -37.55 15.79
N LEU A 13 -1.79 -37.76 15.22
CA LEU A 13 -2.28 -37.02 14.08
C LEU A 13 -2.57 -35.59 14.55
N SER A 14 -1.58 -34.72 14.42
CA SER A 14 -1.81 -33.28 14.52
C SER A 14 -2.65 -32.87 13.31
N ASN A 15 -3.95 -32.63 13.52
CA ASN A 15 -4.78 -31.91 12.57
C ASN A 15 -4.22 -30.49 12.47
N ALA A 16 -3.37 -30.26 11.50
CA ALA A 16 -3.04 -28.91 11.06
C ALA A 16 -4.31 -28.35 10.41
N ASN A 17 -5.14 -27.66 11.18
CA ASN A 17 -6.21 -26.84 10.62
C ASN A 17 -5.53 -25.75 9.78
N ALA A 18 -5.53 -25.95 8.45
CA ALA A 18 -5.14 -24.89 7.55
C ALA A 18 -6.10 -23.71 7.78
N GLN A 19 -5.57 -22.55 8.18
CA GLN A 19 -6.37 -21.35 8.35
C GLN A 19 -7.15 -21.10 7.05
N GLU A 20 -8.47 -20.96 7.15
CA GLU A 20 -9.30 -20.60 6.00
C GLU A 20 -8.99 -19.16 5.57
N SER A 21 -9.16 -18.87 4.28
CA SER A 21 -9.00 -17.52 3.74
C SER A 21 -10.11 -16.61 4.28
N THR A 22 -9.73 -15.41 4.71
CA THR A 22 -10.67 -14.36 5.15
C THR A 22 -11.10 -13.45 4.02
N ALA A 23 -10.42 -13.51 2.86
CA ALA A 23 -10.71 -12.69 1.71
C ALA A 23 -12.16 -12.83 1.24
N SER A 24 -12.85 -11.71 1.05
CA SER A 24 -14.23 -11.69 0.56
C SER A 24 -14.31 -12.19 -0.88
N LYS A 25 -15.52 -12.60 -1.32
CA LYS A 25 -15.79 -13.05 -2.70
C LYS A 25 -15.57 -11.94 -3.76
N GLN A 26 -15.41 -10.69 -3.35
CA GLN A 26 -15.09 -9.57 -4.22
C GLN A 26 -13.60 -9.50 -4.56
N VAL A 27 -12.77 -10.26 -3.86
CA VAL A 27 -11.32 -10.33 -4.08
C VAL A 27 -10.98 -11.49 -5.01
N SER A 28 -10.14 -11.22 -5.97
CA SER A 28 -9.53 -12.23 -6.86
C SER A 28 -8.04 -11.96 -7.02
N THR A 29 -7.29 -12.98 -7.44
CA THR A 29 -5.86 -12.82 -7.68
C THR A 29 -5.48 -13.28 -9.08
N PHE A 30 -4.48 -12.64 -9.66
CA PHE A 30 -3.86 -13.03 -10.93
C PHE A 30 -2.40 -12.59 -10.96
N THR A 31 -1.65 -13.10 -11.93
CA THR A 31 -0.23 -12.76 -12.11
C THR A 31 -0.06 -11.91 -13.36
N VAL A 32 0.82 -10.90 -13.27
CA VAL A 32 1.20 -10.01 -14.36
C VAL A 32 2.71 -10.06 -14.56
N GLU A 33 3.15 -10.06 -15.81
CA GLU A 33 4.56 -9.86 -16.15
C GLU A 33 5.00 -8.47 -15.72
N ALA A 34 6.14 -8.39 -15.03
CA ALA A 34 6.75 -7.15 -14.57
C ALA A 34 8.14 -6.97 -15.22
N PRO A 35 8.21 -6.64 -16.52
CA PRO A 35 9.46 -6.59 -17.26
C PRO A 35 10.46 -5.57 -16.69
N GLN A 36 9.97 -4.47 -16.08
CA GLN A 36 10.80 -3.47 -15.41
C GLN A 36 11.54 -4.05 -14.20
N LEU A 37 10.96 -5.09 -13.57
CA LEU A 37 11.50 -5.79 -12.41
C LEU A 37 12.12 -7.14 -12.77
N LYS A 38 12.03 -7.56 -14.05
CA LYS A 38 12.49 -8.85 -14.58
C LYS A 38 11.90 -10.06 -13.84
N THR A 39 10.62 -9.99 -13.51
CA THR A 39 9.88 -11.03 -12.77
C THR A 39 8.39 -10.95 -13.09
N THR A 40 7.61 -11.85 -12.52
CA THR A 40 6.17 -11.72 -12.46
C THR A 40 5.74 -11.10 -11.13
N ARG A 41 4.52 -10.55 -11.05
CA ARG A 41 3.96 -10.00 -9.83
C ARG A 41 2.53 -10.49 -9.63
N LYS A 42 2.23 -11.04 -8.45
CA LYS A 42 0.87 -11.39 -8.07
C LYS A 42 0.12 -10.12 -7.69
N ILE A 43 -1.07 -9.99 -8.25
CA ILE A 43 -1.98 -8.87 -8.06
C ILE A 43 -3.23 -9.37 -7.36
N TRP A 44 -3.68 -8.62 -6.37
CA TRP A 44 -4.94 -8.80 -5.69
C TRP A 44 -5.91 -7.73 -6.17
N LEU A 45 -7.07 -8.13 -6.62
CA LEU A 45 -8.06 -7.24 -7.17
C LEU A 45 -9.37 -7.33 -6.37
N TYR A 46 -9.76 -6.22 -5.78
CA TYR A 46 -11.08 -6.04 -5.22
C TYR A 46 -11.97 -5.28 -6.21
N LEU A 47 -13.15 -5.81 -6.48
CA LEU A 47 -14.19 -5.15 -7.25
C LEU A 47 -15.39 -4.83 -6.33
N PRO A 48 -16.03 -3.64 -6.43
CA PRO A 48 -17.15 -3.30 -5.58
C PRO A 48 -18.33 -4.26 -5.77
N LYS A 49 -19.14 -4.49 -4.75
CA LYS A 49 -20.25 -5.46 -4.72
C LYS A 49 -21.17 -5.38 -5.93
N ASN A 50 -21.44 -4.19 -6.42
CA ASN A 50 -22.33 -3.95 -7.55
C ASN A 50 -21.61 -3.89 -8.90
N TYR A 51 -20.31 -4.28 -8.96
CA TYR A 51 -19.54 -4.18 -10.20
C TYR A 51 -20.18 -4.94 -11.36
N SER A 52 -20.65 -6.18 -11.16
CA SER A 52 -21.23 -7.02 -12.22
C SER A 52 -22.56 -6.50 -12.76
N THR A 53 -23.33 -5.80 -11.94
CA THR A 53 -24.67 -5.29 -12.28
C THR A 53 -24.66 -3.80 -12.71
N SER A 54 -23.52 -3.12 -12.65
CA SER A 54 -23.37 -1.72 -12.96
C SER A 54 -22.57 -1.52 -14.25
N THR A 55 -22.88 -0.46 -15.00
CA THR A 55 -22.09 -0.01 -16.16
C THR A 55 -21.17 1.18 -15.80
N LYS A 56 -21.15 1.60 -14.54
CA LYS A 56 -20.35 2.75 -14.07
C LYS A 56 -18.85 2.47 -14.20
N LYS A 57 -18.09 3.56 -14.32
CA LYS A 57 -16.62 3.56 -14.16
C LYS A 57 -16.26 3.95 -12.74
N TYR A 58 -15.21 3.36 -12.21
CA TYR A 58 -14.81 3.46 -10.81
C TYR A 58 -13.41 4.11 -10.68
N PRO A 59 -13.16 4.93 -9.64
CA PRO A 59 -11.80 5.29 -9.26
C PRO A 59 -11.00 4.05 -8.90
N VAL A 60 -9.67 4.15 -8.97
CA VAL A 60 -8.77 3.03 -8.69
C VAL A 60 -7.80 3.41 -7.57
N LEU A 61 -7.70 2.54 -6.58
CA LEU A 61 -6.73 2.62 -5.49
C LEU A 61 -5.67 1.52 -5.68
N TYR A 62 -4.43 1.92 -5.98
CA TYR A 62 -3.28 1.03 -5.99
C TYR A 62 -2.69 0.94 -4.59
N MET A 63 -2.48 -0.27 -4.07
CA MET A 63 -1.92 -0.47 -2.73
C MET A 63 -0.71 -1.40 -2.75
N HIS A 64 0.30 -1.04 -1.98
CA HIS A 64 1.50 -1.85 -1.80
C HIS A 64 1.26 -2.97 -0.77
N ASP A 65 2.14 -3.99 -0.77
CA ASP A 65 2.16 -5.08 0.22
C ASP A 65 0.83 -5.86 0.30
N ALA A 66 0.28 -6.24 -0.87
CA ALA A 66 -1.06 -6.79 -1.00
C ALA A 66 -1.33 -8.08 -0.22
N GLN A 67 -0.29 -8.84 0.12
CA GLN A 67 -0.40 -10.01 0.99
C GLN A 67 -0.95 -9.69 2.39
N ASN A 68 -0.90 -8.41 2.82
CA ASN A 68 -1.39 -7.95 4.11
C ASN A 68 -2.79 -7.30 4.05
N LEU A 69 -3.39 -7.16 2.87
CA LEU A 69 -4.56 -6.29 2.70
C LEU A 69 -5.90 -7.01 2.87
N PHE A 70 -6.02 -8.25 2.36
CA PHE A 70 -7.30 -8.90 2.09
C PHE A 70 -7.44 -10.30 2.71
N ASP A 71 -6.39 -10.88 3.29
CA ASP A 71 -6.43 -12.26 3.76
C ASP A 71 -5.47 -12.45 4.95
N ALA A 72 -6.04 -12.80 6.10
CA ALA A 72 -5.27 -13.11 7.30
C ALA A 72 -4.29 -14.26 7.09
N LYS A 73 -4.60 -15.19 6.17
CA LYS A 73 -3.74 -16.35 5.85
C LYS A 73 -2.43 -15.95 5.22
N THR A 74 -2.40 -14.86 4.46
CA THR A 74 -1.20 -14.38 3.74
C THR A 74 -0.51 -13.22 4.45
N SER A 75 -1.17 -12.61 5.44
CA SER A 75 -0.65 -11.42 6.10
C SER A 75 0.52 -11.76 7.03
N PHE A 76 1.56 -10.91 7.00
CA PHE A 76 2.78 -11.12 7.80
C PHE A 76 2.57 -10.77 9.29
N ALA A 77 1.94 -9.63 9.59
CA ALA A 77 1.79 -9.13 10.96
C ALA A 77 0.38 -8.61 11.25
N GLY A 78 -0.60 -9.15 10.55
CA GLY A 78 -2.01 -8.83 10.66
C GLY A 78 -2.58 -8.23 9.39
N GLU A 79 -3.80 -8.58 9.13
CA GLU A 79 -4.56 -8.15 7.96
C GLU A 79 -5.07 -6.71 8.13
N TRP A 80 -5.16 -5.96 7.02
CA TRP A 80 -5.77 -4.63 7.02
C TRP A 80 -7.30 -4.66 6.90
N ASN A 81 -7.88 -5.80 6.53
CA ASN A 81 -9.33 -5.98 6.31
C ASN A 81 -9.90 -4.93 5.32
N ILE A 82 -9.24 -4.75 4.19
CA ILE A 82 -9.59 -3.71 3.22
C ILE A 82 -10.94 -4.01 2.58
N ASP A 83 -11.16 -5.23 2.15
CA ASP A 83 -12.38 -5.68 1.47
C ASP A 83 -13.60 -5.65 2.40
N GLU A 84 -13.50 -6.12 3.65
CA GLU A 84 -14.60 -6.06 4.60
C GLU A 84 -15.01 -4.61 4.91
N LYS A 85 -14.01 -3.72 5.04
CA LYS A 85 -14.28 -2.29 5.27
C LYS A 85 -14.94 -1.63 4.07
N LEU A 86 -14.43 -1.89 2.87
CA LEU A 86 -15.02 -1.35 1.64
C LEU A 86 -16.39 -1.94 1.38
N ASP A 87 -16.60 -3.23 1.67
CA ASP A 87 -17.88 -3.90 1.61
C ASP A 87 -18.90 -3.31 2.58
N SER A 88 -18.48 -3.02 3.81
CA SER A 88 -19.31 -2.38 4.83
C SER A 88 -19.73 -0.95 4.44
N LEU A 89 -18.83 -0.21 3.78
CA LEU A 89 -19.09 1.14 3.27
C LEU A 89 -19.90 1.13 1.96
N ASN A 90 -20.13 -0.02 1.33
CA ASN A 90 -20.61 -0.11 -0.05
C ASN A 90 -19.80 0.78 -1.00
N ALA A 91 -18.48 0.77 -0.82
CA ALA A 91 -17.55 1.66 -1.49
C ALA A 91 -17.55 1.43 -3.01
N GLN A 92 -17.43 2.53 -3.76
CA GLN A 92 -17.50 2.51 -5.23
C GLN A 92 -16.09 2.68 -5.81
N VAL A 93 -15.16 1.77 -5.47
CA VAL A 93 -13.74 1.82 -5.83
C VAL A 93 -13.26 0.44 -6.27
N ILE A 94 -12.34 0.40 -7.22
CA ILE A 94 -11.53 -0.79 -7.54
C ILE A 94 -10.24 -0.68 -6.75
N VAL A 95 -9.84 -1.75 -6.03
CA VAL A 95 -8.52 -1.78 -5.38
C VAL A 95 -7.63 -2.77 -6.12
N VAL A 96 -6.42 -2.32 -6.44
CA VAL A 96 -5.37 -3.10 -7.08
C VAL A 96 -4.21 -3.21 -6.12
N GLY A 97 -4.19 -4.31 -5.37
CA GLY A 97 -3.10 -4.62 -4.45
C GLY A 97 -1.95 -5.29 -5.18
N ILE A 98 -0.73 -4.80 -4.97
CA ILE A 98 0.50 -5.35 -5.54
C ILE A 98 1.25 -6.10 -4.43
N GLU A 99 1.40 -7.42 -4.58
CA GLU A 99 2.18 -8.23 -3.66
C GLU A 99 3.66 -7.80 -3.74
N ASN A 100 4.33 -7.66 -2.61
CA ASN A 100 5.73 -7.25 -2.63
C ASN A 100 6.66 -8.38 -3.13
N GLY A 101 7.89 -8.02 -3.42
CA GLY A 101 8.88 -8.94 -3.97
C GLY A 101 9.62 -9.79 -2.91
N GLY A 102 9.09 -9.93 -1.70
CA GLY A 102 9.81 -10.62 -0.62
C GLY A 102 11.11 -9.91 -0.27
N GLU A 103 12.25 -10.54 -0.48
CA GLU A 103 13.57 -9.94 -0.24
C GLU A 103 13.84 -8.68 -1.09
N HIS A 104 13.15 -8.53 -2.23
CA HIS A 104 13.22 -7.35 -3.08
C HIS A 104 12.34 -6.19 -2.60
N ARG A 105 11.53 -6.36 -1.52
CA ARG A 105 10.64 -5.31 -1.02
C ARG A 105 11.38 -4.01 -0.72
N LEU A 106 12.49 -4.06 0.01
CA LEU A 106 13.26 -2.87 0.34
C LEU A 106 13.86 -2.21 -0.91
N PRO A 107 14.57 -2.91 -1.80
CA PRO A 107 15.01 -2.33 -3.06
C PRO A 107 13.90 -1.68 -3.88
N GLU A 108 12.76 -2.36 -4.04
CA GLU A 108 11.65 -1.92 -4.89
C GLU A 108 10.84 -0.76 -4.30
N LEU A 109 10.84 -0.59 -2.97
CA LEU A 109 10.08 0.46 -2.30
C LEU A 109 10.93 1.62 -1.77
N THR A 110 12.21 1.70 -2.17
CA THR A 110 13.08 2.84 -1.84
C THR A 110 13.50 3.60 -3.09
N PRO A 111 13.25 4.91 -3.16
CA PRO A 111 13.59 5.75 -4.32
C PRO A 111 15.09 5.83 -4.62
N TYR A 112 15.90 5.89 -3.59
CA TYR A 112 17.35 6.10 -3.70
C TYR A 112 18.12 5.03 -2.95
N LYS A 113 19.33 4.74 -3.43
CA LYS A 113 20.23 3.79 -2.75
C LYS A 113 20.69 4.37 -1.41
N ASN A 114 20.46 3.62 -0.34
CA ASN A 114 21.00 3.92 0.99
C ASN A 114 22.33 3.19 1.19
N ALA A 115 23.33 3.84 1.77
CA ALA A 115 24.66 3.27 1.95
C ALA A 115 24.66 2.01 2.83
N LYS A 116 23.79 1.95 3.85
CA LYS A 116 23.69 0.84 4.80
C LYS A 116 22.71 -0.26 4.33
N TYR A 117 21.57 0.15 3.77
CA TYR A 117 20.44 -0.76 3.51
C TYR A 117 20.25 -1.10 2.02
N GLY A 118 21.03 -0.48 1.12
CA GLY A 118 20.86 -0.69 -0.32
C GLY A 118 19.62 0.04 -0.88
N GLY A 119 18.88 -0.60 -1.76
CA GLY A 119 17.64 -0.05 -2.34
C GLY A 119 17.85 0.73 -3.64
N GLY A 120 16.92 1.67 -3.94
CA GLY A 120 17.03 2.58 -5.09
C GLY A 120 16.34 2.09 -6.36
N GLN A 121 15.37 1.19 -6.27
CA GLN A 121 14.65 0.65 -7.44
C GLN A 121 13.17 1.09 -7.51
N ALA A 122 12.71 2.02 -6.66
CA ALA A 122 11.31 2.42 -6.66
C ALA A 122 10.86 3.05 -7.99
N THR A 123 11.76 3.67 -8.75
CA THR A 123 11.42 4.12 -10.11
C THR A 123 11.04 2.94 -11.00
N LYS A 124 11.78 1.83 -11.00
CA LYS A 124 11.46 0.65 -11.79
C LYS A 124 10.13 0.01 -11.36
N TYR A 125 9.90 -0.04 -10.05
CA TYR A 125 8.65 -0.56 -9.50
C TYR A 125 7.45 0.33 -9.89
N LEU A 126 7.58 1.64 -9.82
CA LEU A 126 6.54 2.56 -10.26
C LEU A 126 6.38 2.54 -11.78
N ASP A 127 7.46 2.39 -12.57
CA ASP A 127 7.38 2.19 -14.02
C ASP A 127 6.59 0.92 -14.37
N PHE A 128 6.75 -0.16 -13.59
CA PHE A 128 5.90 -1.35 -13.73
C PHE A 128 4.42 -1.00 -13.51
N ILE A 129 4.10 -0.28 -12.43
CA ILE A 129 2.71 0.10 -12.15
C ILE A 129 2.17 1.00 -13.27
N VAL A 130 2.90 2.01 -13.68
CA VAL A 130 2.45 3.06 -14.60
C VAL A 130 2.37 2.56 -16.05
N ASN A 131 3.37 1.80 -16.50
CA ASN A 131 3.55 1.46 -17.90
C ASN A 131 3.10 0.03 -18.25
N THR A 132 2.85 -0.83 -17.25
CA THR A 132 2.41 -2.21 -17.47
C THR A 132 1.10 -2.50 -16.76
N LEU A 133 1.07 -2.44 -15.43
CA LEU A 133 -0.09 -2.86 -14.65
C LEU A 133 -1.31 -1.94 -14.89
N LYS A 134 -1.14 -0.62 -14.75
CA LYS A 134 -2.26 0.33 -14.91
C LYS A 134 -2.90 0.27 -16.29
N PRO A 135 -2.17 0.26 -17.41
CA PRO A 135 -2.76 0.06 -18.74
C PRO A 135 -3.56 -1.25 -18.87
N GLU A 136 -3.08 -2.34 -18.26
CA GLU A 136 -3.78 -3.62 -18.27
C GLU A 136 -5.09 -3.55 -17.47
N ILE A 137 -5.06 -2.95 -16.28
CA ILE A 137 -6.25 -2.72 -15.44
C ILE A 137 -7.26 -1.82 -16.16
N ASP A 138 -6.81 -0.71 -16.73
CA ASP A 138 -7.70 0.24 -17.43
C ASP A 138 -8.34 -0.39 -18.69
N LYS A 139 -7.66 -1.33 -19.35
CA LYS A 139 -8.19 -2.08 -20.49
C LYS A 139 -9.22 -3.13 -20.08
N LYS A 140 -8.96 -3.83 -18.96
CA LYS A 140 -9.80 -4.97 -18.53
C LYS A 140 -11.01 -4.55 -17.69
N TYR A 141 -10.92 -3.43 -16.96
CA TYR A 141 -11.94 -3.03 -16.00
C TYR A 141 -12.47 -1.64 -16.28
N ARG A 142 -13.67 -1.36 -15.77
CA ARG A 142 -14.35 -0.06 -15.94
C ARG A 142 -13.75 0.98 -14.98
N THR A 143 -12.60 1.50 -15.32
CA THR A 143 -11.86 2.49 -14.53
C THR A 143 -12.12 3.92 -14.98
N LYS A 144 -11.99 4.88 -14.04
CA LYS A 144 -11.79 6.30 -14.29
C LYS A 144 -10.28 6.53 -14.31
N SER A 145 -9.64 6.43 -15.50
CA SER A 145 -8.20 6.30 -15.68
C SER A 145 -7.36 7.57 -15.44
N ASN A 146 -8.00 8.74 -15.26
CA ASN A 146 -7.29 10.01 -15.05
C ASN A 146 -6.70 10.14 -13.64
N ALA A 147 -5.70 11.02 -13.46
CA ALA A 147 -5.00 11.20 -12.20
C ALA A 147 -5.94 11.52 -11.02
N LYS A 148 -6.96 12.35 -11.21
CA LYS A 148 -7.92 12.72 -10.16
C LYS A 148 -8.62 11.52 -9.52
N ASN A 149 -8.79 10.44 -10.29
CA ASN A 149 -9.45 9.20 -9.89
C ASN A 149 -8.48 8.03 -9.68
N THR A 150 -7.16 8.29 -9.66
CA THR A 150 -6.13 7.28 -9.42
C THR A 150 -5.41 7.60 -8.12
N MET A 151 -5.54 6.69 -7.17
CA MET A 151 -4.96 6.76 -5.83
C MET A 151 -3.83 5.76 -5.68
N ILE A 152 -2.84 6.06 -4.83
CA ILE A 152 -1.81 5.13 -4.40
C ILE A 152 -1.67 5.19 -2.88
N MET A 153 -1.51 4.04 -2.21
CA MET A 153 -1.45 3.99 -0.75
C MET A 153 -0.55 2.86 -0.26
N GLY A 154 0.07 3.09 0.88
CA GLY A 154 0.83 2.09 1.60
C GLY A 154 1.40 2.62 2.90
N SER A 155 2.04 1.73 3.66
CA SER A 155 2.66 2.03 4.94
C SER A 155 4.17 1.82 4.90
N SER A 156 4.88 2.47 5.82
CA SER A 156 6.32 2.31 5.97
C SER A 156 7.06 2.65 4.65
N LEU A 157 7.81 1.70 4.07
CA LEU A 157 8.40 1.85 2.74
C LEU A 157 7.33 2.07 1.66
N GLY A 158 6.14 1.45 1.78
CA GLY A 158 5.01 1.70 0.88
C GLY A 158 4.47 3.13 1.00
N GLY A 159 4.47 3.72 2.20
CA GLY A 159 4.16 5.14 2.41
C GLY A 159 5.16 6.07 1.76
N LEU A 160 6.47 5.79 1.91
CA LEU A 160 7.54 6.50 1.22
C LEU A 160 7.36 6.44 -0.30
N THR A 161 7.09 5.23 -0.84
CA THR A 161 6.90 5.02 -2.28
C THR A 161 5.64 5.71 -2.80
N SER A 162 4.55 5.70 -2.02
CA SER A 162 3.30 6.42 -2.37
C SER A 162 3.52 7.92 -2.47
N PHE A 163 4.30 8.50 -1.56
CA PHE A 163 4.68 9.92 -1.65
C PHE A 163 5.57 10.19 -2.87
N TYR A 164 6.59 9.34 -3.08
CA TYR A 164 7.48 9.44 -4.25
C TYR A 164 6.72 9.34 -5.57
N ALA A 165 5.70 8.48 -5.65
CA ALA A 165 4.86 8.35 -6.83
C ALA A 165 4.14 9.64 -7.23
N LEU A 166 3.66 10.43 -6.26
CA LEU A 166 3.04 11.73 -6.54
C LEU A 166 4.04 12.75 -7.13
N LEU A 167 5.29 12.71 -6.67
CA LEU A 167 6.32 13.62 -7.15
C LEU A 167 6.84 13.21 -8.53
N LYS A 168 6.95 11.90 -8.78
CA LYS A 168 7.52 11.35 -10.02
C LYS A 168 6.49 11.23 -11.16
N TYR A 169 5.23 10.88 -10.83
CA TYR A 169 4.17 10.62 -11.81
C TYR A 169 2.89 11.43 -11.50
N PRO A 170 2.98 12.78 -11.40
CA PRO A 170 1.85 13.64 -11.01
C PRO A 170 0.69 13.63 -12.00
N THR A 171 0.93 13.20 -13.25
CA THR A 171 -0.11 13.04 -14.29
C THR A 171 -0.83 11.70 -14.20
N VAL A 172 -0.33 10.76 -13.39
CA VAL A 172 -0.90 9.42 -13.18
C VAL A 172 -1.60 9.31 -11.84
N PHE A 173 -0.93 9.73 -10.77
CA PHE A 173 -1.47 9.67 -9.41
C PHE A 173 -1.87 11.05 -8.92
N GLY A 174 -3.16 11.26 -8.69
CA GLY A 174 -3.68 12.52 -8.15
C GLY A 174 -3.89 12.50 -6.64
N LYS A 175 -3.82 11.33 -6.01
CA LYS A 175 -4.11 11.16 -4.58
C LYS A 175 -3.19 10.12 -3.96
N ALA A 176 -2.77 10.33 -2.69
CA ALA A 176 -2.02 9.32 -1.94
C ALA A 176 -2.39 9.22 -0.46
N GLY A 177 -2.40 7.98 0.03
CA GLY A 177 -2.35 7.64 1.45
C GLY A 177 -0.90 7.30 1.85
N VAL A 178 -0.32 8.11 2.72
CA VAL A 178 1.09 8.04 3.12
C VAL A 178 1.13 7.71 4.61
N PHE A 179 1.18 6.40 4.93
CA PHE A 179 1.06 5.90 6.29
C PHE A 179 2.43 5.57 6.88
N SER A 180 2.73 6.13 8.05
CA SER A 180 3.98 5.91 8.77
C SER A 180 5.22 5.85 7.86
N PRO A 181 5.40 6.84 6.95
CA PRO A 181 6.36 6.73 5.86
C PRO A 181 7.80 6.61 6.37
N ALA A 182 8.53 5.63 5.84
CA ALA A 182 9.94 5.43 6.16
C ALA A 182 10.86 6.49 5.49
N PHE A 183 10.56 7.79 5.69
CA PHE A 183 11.35 8.87 5.10
C PHE A 183 12.83 8.87 5.54
N TRP A 184 13.09 8.33 6.73
CA TRP A 184 14.43 8.25 7.31
C TRP A 184 15.46 7.56 6.40
N ILE A 185 15.02 6.57 5.58
CA ILE A 185 15.91 5.79 4.72
C ILE A 185 16.50 6.60 3.55
N ASN A 186 15.73 7.61 3.08
CA ASN A 186 16.12 8.50 1.97
C ASN A 186 15.85 9.99 2.29
N ARG A 187 15.94 10.38 3.57
CA ARG A 187 15.49 11.68 4.11
C ARG A 187 15.89 12.87 3.23
N ASP A 188 17.16 13.09 3.04
CA ASP A 188 17.66 14.29 2.34
C ASP A 188 17.27 14.30 0.86
N SER A 189 17.29 13.11 0.21
CA SER A 189 16.92 12.99 -1.19
C SER A 189 15.41 13.22 -1.42
N ILE A 190 14.56 12.74 -0.53
CA ILE A 190 13.09 12.97 -0.61
C ILE A 190 12.76 14.43 -0.30
N VAL A 191 13.42 15.03 0.68
CA VAL A 191 13.27 16.46 1.00
C VAL A 191 13.70 17.30 -0.21
N GLY A 192 14.86 17.03 -0.80
CA GLY A 192 15.35 17.71 -2.00
C GLY A 192 14.38 17.60 -3.16
N LEU A 193 13.92 16.39 -3.47
CA LEU A 193 12.94 16.16 -4.54
C LEU A 193 11.62 16.91 -4.30
N ALA A 194 11.12 16.94 -3.08
CA ALA A 194 9.92 17.71 -2.74
C ALA A 194 10.15 19.22 -2.88
N GLN A 195 11.33 19.73 -2.51
CA GLN A 195 11.69 21.12 -2.70
C GLN A 195 11.82 21.51 -4.18
N ASP A 196 12.36 20.64 -5.02
CA ASP A 196 12.51 20.87 -6.46
C ASP A 196 11.20 20.78 -7.24
N THR A 197 10.16 20.18 -6.65
CA THR A 197 8.83 20.08 -7.25
C THR A 197 8.21 21.47 -7.36
N LYS A 198 7.94 21.94 -8.60
CA LYS A 198 7.44 23.30 -8.84
C LYS A 198 6.02 23.52 -8.35
N LYS A 199 5.12 22.56 -8.57
CA LYS A 199 3.69 22.62 -8.19
C LYS A 199 3.15 21.23 -7.90
N LEU A 200 2.52 21.06 -6.75
CA LEU A 200 1.87 19.81 -6.35
C LEU A 200 0.36 20.03 -6.23
N LYS A 201 -0.40 19.36 -7.11
CA LYS A 201 -1.88 19.42 -7.13
C LYS A 201 -2.52 18.17 -6.53
N SER A 202 -1.73 17.19 -6.12
CA SER A 202 -2.21 15.92 -5.61
C SER A 202 -2.76 16.05 -4.19
N GLN A 203 -3.79 15.27 -3.88
CA GLN A 203 -4.38 15.17 -2.55
C GLN A 203 -3.57 14.16 -1.72
N ILE A 204 -3.17 14.50 -0.50
CA ILE A 204 -2.32 13.65 0.33
C ILE A 204 -2.91 13.50 1.73
N TYR A 205 -3.10 12.26 2.15
CA TYR A 205 -3.42 11.91 3.53
C TYR A 205 -2.17 11.35 4.22
N PHE A 206 -1.57 12.15 5.11
CA PHE A 206 -0.44 11.72 5.94
C PHE A 206 -0.95 11.12 7.25
N LEU A 207 -0.41 9.99 7.65
CA LEU A 207 -0.71 9.32 8.91
C LEU A 207 0.59 8.82 9.55
N CYS A 208 0.72 9.00 10.87
CA CYS A 208 1.65 8.23 11.70
C CYS A 208 1.10 8.11 13.13
N GLY A 209 1.70 7.22 13.92
CA GLY A 209 1.54 7.18 15.37
C GLY A 209 2.57 8.07 16.08
N ASP A 210 2.32 8.39 17.34
CA ASP A 210 3.30 9.07 18.19
C ASP A 210 4.13 8.11 19.07
N ASN A 211 3.93 6.80 18.92
CA ASN A 211 4.66 5.75 19.62
C ASN A 211 5.18 4.66 18.66
N GLU A 212 5.78 5.08 17.53
CA GLU A 212 6.28 4.16 16.48
C GLU A 212 7.70 3.63 16.74
N GLY A 213 8.34 4.04 17.83
CA GLY A 213 9.72 3.63 18.13
C GLY A 213 10.79 4.38 17.32
N ASP A 214 10.39 5.31 16.46
CA ASP A 214 11.25 6.23 15.71
C ASP A 214 10.85 7.67 16.07
N GLU A 215 11.73 8.36 16.83
CA GLU A 215 11.51 9.76 17.22
C GLU A 215 11.48 10.72 16.04
N ASP A 216 12.03 10.30 14.91
CA ASP A 216 12.15 11.13 13.71
C ASP A 216 10.92 11.09 12.79
N VAL A 217 10.04 10.10 12.92
CA VAL A 217 8.90 9.93 11.99
C VAL A 217 8.01 11.18 11.94
N ILE A 218 7.66 11.73 13.08
CA ILE A 218 6.81 12.93 13.17
C ILE A 218 7.59 14.15 12.65
N ARG A 219 8.87 14.28 12.99
CA ARG A 219 9.72 15.38 12.52
C ARG A 219 9.85 15.37 11.00
N ASP A 220 10.12 14.21 10.42
CA ASP A 220 10.28 14.07 8.97
C ASP A 220 8.96 14.32 8.24
N LEU A 221 7.85 13.82 8.81
CA LEU A 221 6.51 14.05 8.26
C LEU A 221 6.14 15.54 8.33
N ASN A 222 6.41 16.24 9.44
CA ASN A 222 6.18 17.67 9.58
C ASN A 222 7.01 18.47 8.55
N LYS A 223 8.29 18.11 8.35
CA LYS A 223 9.15 18.75 7.36
C LYS A 223 8.62 18.61 5.94
N ILE A 224 8.22 17.39 5.56
CA ILE A 224 7.66 17.11 4.24
C ILE A 224 6.32 17.84 4.05
N GLU A 225 5.43 17.79 5.03
CA GLU A 225 4.15 18.51 4.97
C GLU A 225 4.35 20.01 4.79
N TYR A 226 5.26 20.62 5.54
CA TYR A 226 5.60 22.02 5.40
C TYR A 226 6.03 22.36 3.96
N ILE A 227 6.97 21.57 3.40
CA ILE A 227 7.43 21.76 2.02
C ILE A 227 6.27 21.61 1.03
N VAL A 228 5.46 20.57 1.17
CA VAL A 228 4.27 20.32 0.33
C VAL A 228 3.34 21.52 0.36
N ASN A 229 3.09 22.12 1.53
CA ASN A 229 2.22 23.28 1.68
C ASN A 229 2.76 24.51 0.96
N THR A 230 4.09 24.72 0.91
CA THR A 230 4.70 25.83 0.16
C THR A 230 4.58 25.68 -1.36
N LYS A 231 4.31 24.48 -1.88
CA LYS A 231 4.15 24.18 -3.33
C LYS A 231 2.71 24.27 -3.82
N ARG A 232 1.78 24.67 -2.98
CA ARG A 232 0.35 24.66 -3.25
C ARG A 232 -0.26 26.07 -3.27
N CYS A 233 -1.40 26.21 -3.92
CA CYS A 233 -2.26 27.36 -3.70
C CYS A 233 -2.85 27.27 -2.29
N GLN A 234 -2.78 28.32 -1.51
CA GLN A 234 -3.35 28.37 -0.14
C GLN A 234 -4.88 28.23 -0.10
N CYS A 235 -5.53 28.31 -1.25
CA CYS A 235 -6.98 28.19 -1.39
C CYS A 235 -7.50 26.73 -1.42
N GLU A 236 -6.61 25.73 -1.48
CA GLU A 236 -7.02 24.32 -1.59
C GLU A 236 -6.42 23.49 -0.45
N MET A 237 -7.25 22.96 0.43
CA MET A 237 -6.85 21.96 1.43
C MET A 237 -6.66 20.59 0.77
N LEU A 238 -5.50 20.39 0.14
CA LEU A 238 -5.16 19.16 -0.58
C LEU A 238 -4.33 18.18 0.24
N ASN A 239 -4.06 18.46 1.52
CA ASN A 239 -3.41 17.52 2.42
C ASN A 239 -4.07 17.53 3.80
N LYS A 240 -4.04 16.37 4.42
CA LYS A 240 -4.46 16.14 5.80
C LYS A 240 -3.36 15.37 6.50
N LYS A 241 -2.98 15.82 7.69
CA LYS A 241 -2.06 15.11 8.57
C LYS A 241 -2.80 14.64 9.81
N VAL A 242 -2.59 13.37 10.16
CA VAL A 242 -3.14 12.74 11.37
C VAL A 242 -2.00 12.07 12.12
N ILE A 243 -1.82 12.47 13.39
CA ILE A 243 -0.93 11.80 14.33
C ILE A 243 -1.82 11.07 15.33
N VAL A 244 -1.73 9.75 15.39
CA VAL A 244 -2.57 8.92 16.25
C VAL A 244 -1.88 8.74 17.60
N LYS A 245 -2.53 9.21 18.67
CA LYS A 245 -2.01 9.07 20.04
C LYS A 245 -1.87 7.60 20.42
N GLY A 246 -0.70 7.21 20.91
CA GLY A 246 -0.35 5.83 21.25
C GLY A 246 -0.21 4.90 20.05
N GLY A 247 -0.33 5.43 18.82
CA GLY A 247 -0.18 4.64 17.60
C GLY A 247 1.23 4.10 17.44
N GLN A 248 1.34 2.82 17.08
CA GLN A 248 2.60 2.11 16.89
C GLN A 248 2.79 1.80 15.39
N HIS A 249 4.03 1.56 14.97
CA HIS A 249 4.38 1.21 13.59
C HIS A 249 3.94 -0.23 13.26
N ASN A 250 2.65 -0.45 13.08
CA ASN A 250 2.10 -1.79 12.82
C ASN A 250 0.80 -1.77 12.02
N GLU A 251 0.39 -2.95 11.56
CA GLU A 251 -0.82 -3.17 10.77
C GLU A 251 -2.10 -2.74 11.50
N LYS A 252 -2.13 -2.82 12.83
CA LYS A 252 -3.28 -2.37 13.61
C LYS A 252 -3.54 -0.87 13.43
N LEU A 253 -2.51 -0.02 13.54
CA LEU A 253 -2.63 1.42 13.31
C LEU A 253 -3.16 1.70 11.90
N TRP A 254 -2.57 1.06 10.91
CA TRP A 254 -2.88 1.31 9.50
C TRP A 254 -4.29 0.81 9.14
N ARG A 255 -4.63 -0.40 9.58
CA ARG A 255 -5.97 -0.97 9.45
C ARG A 255 -7.06 -0.07 10.06
N ASP A 256 -6.86 0.38 11.30
CA ASP A 256 -7.86 1.17 12.02
C ASP A 256 -8.01 2.59 11.44
N SER A 257 -7.00 3.07 10.71
CA SER A 257 -6.99 4.39 10.08
C SER A 257 -7.44 4.40 8.61
N PHE A 258 -7.46 3.23 7.95
CA PHE A 258 -7.73 3.13 6.51
C PHE A 258 -9.05 3.78 6.09
N VAL A 259 -10.15 3.50 6.77
CA VAL A 259 -11.49 4.02 6.41
C VAL A 259 -11.50 5.56 6.40
N LYS A 260 -10.92 6.19 7.44
CA LYS A 260 -10.87 7.66 7.52
C LYS A 260 -10.04 8.28 6.40
N ALA A 261 -8.93 7.62 6.04
CA ALA A 261 -8.08 8.06 4.95
C ALA A 261 -8.76 7.88 3.59
N TYR A 262 -9.37 6.72 3.36
CA TYR A 262 -10.11 6.42 2.14
C TYR A 262 -11.24 7.44 1.92
N LEU A 263 -12.11 7.64 2.90
CA LEU A 263 -13.23 8.58 2.78
C LEU A 263 -12.80 10.04 2.58
N TRP A 264 -11.61 10.42 3.05
CA TRP A 264 -11.09 11.77 2.80
C TRP A 264 -10.46 11.89 1.40
N LEU A 265 -9.91 10.81 0.86
CA LEU A 265 -9.29 10.77 -0.47
C LEU A 265 -10.33 10.55 -1.58
N ASP A 266 -11.44 9.85 -1.33
CA ASP A 266 -12.46 9.53 -2.34
C ASP A 266 -13.19 10.80 -2.82
#